data_ca8e94d593215aa41e83e0c1172e6623
#
_entry.id   ca8e94d593215aa41e83e0c1172e6623
#
_cell.length_a   1.000
_cell.length_b   1.000
_cell.length_c   1.000
_cell.angle_alpha   90.00
_cell.angle_beta   90.00
_cell.angle_gamma   90.00
#
_symmetry.space_group_name_H-M   'P 1'
#
loop_
_entity.id
_entity.type
_entity.pdbx_description
1 polymer ?
#
loop_
_entity_poly.entity_id
_entity_poly.type
_entity_poly.pdbx_seq_one_letter_code
_entity_poly.pdbx_strand_id
1 'polypeptide(L)'
;MEGEWDVIVVGGGPAGLSAAKFSAEIGLKVVLFESHSDVRAWKPCGEGTSKSTFETAGIEPRAGIVTNELNMRVYAPSGKYVEIPMHGYAINKDMFLQELAKKAVLAGAELRVGERVEGVVKEDGRVVGIRTSKGESIRGKVVVGADGYNSAIAKSAGLDNSTELIPTYQYKMVGLELDSYTTGRIYVGSLAPGGYAWIFPKDEHIANVGIGVRGGSPKLYLDKFIKERSEIFRKARIIGFSGYIVPIGGMAKGYIGDGVILIGDAAGTVIPFTGAGIHSSIAAGKAASRVIESAIMRGDVSKRSLIAFEKEYESWIKRIKDSLRAMRVFERLSDDDLNQLADVLDYEDVLNLANGIEIGKVAMKLMKHPVLASKVARALL
;
A
#
# COMPACT_ATOMS: atom_id res chain seq x y z
N MET A 1 -19.59 1.16 33.47
CA MET A 1 -18.51 0.47 32.70
C MET A 1 -19.02 0.43 31.26
N GLU A 2 -18.29 1.04 30.32
CA GLU A 2 -18.58 0.87 28.88
C GLU A 2 -18.45 -0.64 28.58
N GLY A 3 -19.48 -1.20 27.92
CA GLY A 3 -19.47 -2.62 27.55
C GLY A 3 -18.31 -2.93 26.61
N GLU A 4 -17.85 -4.17 26.63
CA GLU A 4 -16.77 -4.68 25.78
C GLU A 4 -17.01 -4.41 24.28
N TRP A 5 -15.98 -4.01 23.55
CA TRP A 5 -16.01 -3.84 22.09
C TRP A 5 -15.92 -5.20 21.38
N ASP A 6 -16.61 -5.33 20.25
CA ASP A 6 -16.39 -6.50 19.41
C ASP A 6 -15.05 -6.40 18.69
N VAL A 7 -14.75 -5.21 18.15
CA VAL A 7 -13.52 -4.95 17.40
C VAL A 7 -12.88 -3.64 17.85
N ILE A 8 -11.61 -3.70 18.18
CA ILE A 8 -10.76 -2.53 18.39
C ILE A 8 -9.80 -2.41 17.20
N VAL A 9 -9.87 -1.33 16.45
CA VAL A 9 -9.00 -1.04 15.31
C VAL A 9 -7.95 -0.01 15.72
N VAL A 10 -6.68 -0.26 15.41
CA VAL A 10 -5.58 0.65 15.72
C VAL A 10 -4.94 1.16 14.43
N GLY A 11 -5.07 2.46 14.18
CA GLY A 11 -4.55 3.19 13.02
C GLY A 11 -5.62 3.61 12.01
N GLY A 12 -5.66 4.91 11.69
CA GLY A 12 -6.61 5.57 10.78
C GLY A 12 -6.18 5.62 9.31
N GLY A 13 -5.35 4.68 8.86
CA GLY A 13 -4.98 4.53 7.46
C GLY A 13 -6.04 3.76 6.65
N PRO A 14 -5.80 3.51 5.33
CA PRO A 14 -6.75 2.81 4.47
C PRO A 14 -7.21 1.45 5.02
N ALA A 15 -6.29 0.69 5.62
CA ALA A 15 -6.58 -0.63 6.20
C ALA A 15 -7.51 -0.52 7.41
N GLY A 16 -7.17 0.33 8.39
CA GLY A 16 -7.94 0.45 9.61
C GLY A 16 -9.32 1.07 9.38
N LEU A 17 -9.41 2.15 8.62
CA LEU A 17 -10.70 2.77 8.28
C LEU A 17 -11.62 1.80 7.54
N SER A 18 -11.06 0.97 6.65
CA SER A 18 -11.83 -0.06 5.95
C SER A 18 -12.28 -1.17 6.89
N ALA A 19 -11.40 -1.63 7.78
CA ALA A 19 -11.79 -2.63 8.79
C ALA A 19 -12.88 -2.10 9.70
N ALA A 20 -12.78 -0.84 10.18
CA ALA A 20 -13.80 -0.21 11.00
C ALA A 20 -15.13 -0.09 10.23
N LYS A 21 -15.09 0.44 8.99
CA LYS A 21 -16.28 0.57 8.14
C LYS A 21 -16.97 -0.77 7.92
N PHE A 22 -16.26 -1.75 7.40
CA PHE A 22 -16.87 -3.03 7.04
C PHE A 22 -17.32 -3.85 8.27
N SER A 23 -16.62 -3.74 9.41
CA SER A 23 -17.05 -4.36 10.65
C SER A 23 -18.32 -3.70 11.22
N ALA A 24 -18.43 -2.38 11.16
CA ALA A 24 -19.63 -1.66 11.60
C ALA A 24 -20.84 -1.93 10.67
N GLU A 25 -20.62 -1.97 9.34
CA GLU A 25 -21.68 -2.28 8.36
C GLU A 25 -22.34 -3.64 8.57
N ILE A 26 -21.63 -4.61 9.16
CA ILE A 26 -22.18 -5.94 9.50
C ILE A 26 -22.65 -6.03 10.95
N GLY A 27 -22.79 -4.89 11.66
CA GLY A 27 -23.40 -4.79 12.97
C GLY A 27 -22.48 -5.05 14.17
N LEU A 28 -21.16 -5.13 13.98
CA LEU A 28 -20.23 -5.26 15.10
C LEU A 28 -20.03 -3.91 15.83
N LYS A 29 -19.84 -3.96 17.14
CA LYS A 29 -19.49 -2.79 17.96
C LYS A 29 -18.02 -2.48 17.80
N VAL A 30 -17.70 -1.39 17.06
CA VAL A 30 -16.33 -1.06 16.62
C VAL A 30 -15.85 0.26 17.20
N VAL A 31 -14.60 0.29 17.68
CA VAL A 31 -13.87 1.53 17.98
C VAL A 31 -12.55 1.55 17.22
N LEU A 32 -12.21 2.70 16.61
CA LEU A 32 -10.94 2.94 15.95
C LEU A 32 -10.16 4.02 16.67
N PHE A 33 -8.87 3.75 16.92
CA PHE A 33 -7.92 4.69 17.52
C PHE A 33 -6.95 5.21 16.47
N GLU A 34 -6.86 6.54 16.32
CA GLU A 34 -5.85 7.23 15.50
C GLU A 34 -4.99 8.12 16.41
N SER A 35 -3.67 7.99 16.28
CA SER A 35 -2.70 8.71 17.11
C SER A 35 -2.59 10.21 16.81
N HIS A 36 -2.93 10.63 15.60
CA HIS A 36 -2.96 12.04 15.21
C HIS A 36 -4.31 12.67 15.54
N SER A 37 -4.31 14.00 15.59
CA SER A 37 -5.50 14.80 15.94
C SER A 37 -6.63 14.73 14.93
N ASP A 38 -6.36 14.20 13.73
CA ASP A 38 -7.33 14.06 12.65
C ASP A 38 -6.96 12.93 11.70
N VAL A 39 -7.91 12.52 10.86
CA VAL A 39 -7.71 11.55 9.79
C VAL A 39 -7.16 12.25 8.55
N ARG A 40 -5.88 12.01 8.27
CA ARG A 40 -5.18 12.49 7.08
C ARG A 40 -4.21 11.46 6.54
N ALA A 41 -3.66 11.77 5.36
CA ALA A 41 -2.54 11.04 4.76
C ALA A 41 -1.19 11.43 5.40
N TRP A 42 -1.07 11.25 6.71
CA TRP A 42 0.17 11.51 7.45
C TRP A 42 1.38 10.76 6.88
N LYS A 43 1.13 9.64 6.23
CA LYS A 43 2.12 8.91 5.46
C LYS A 43 2.10 9.36 4.01
N PRO A 44 3.24 9.84 3.46
CA PRO A 44 3.35 10.25 2.07
C PRO A 44 3.00 9.09 1.13
N CYS A 45 2.47 9.47 -0.02
CA CYS A 45 2.00 8.55 -1.05
C CYS A 45 2.13 9.25 -2.41
N GLY A 46 2.42 8.50 -3.47
CA GLY A 46 2.32 9.00 -4.84
C GLY A 46 0.88 9.44 -5.21
N GLU A 47 -0.10 8.94 -4.45
CA GLU A 47 -1.53 9.25 -4.59
C GLU A 47 -2.14 8.79 -5.93
N GLY A 48 -1.47 7.84 -6.61
CA GLY A 48 -2.03 7.12 -7.74
C GLY A 48 -2.85 5.91 -7.27
N THR A 49 -4.03 5.69 -7.84
CA THR A 49 -4.85 4.52 -7.54
C THR A 49 -5.74 4.13 -8.73
N SER A 50 -6.44 2.98 -8.65
CA SER A 50 -7.30 2.48 -9.70
C SER A 50 -8.79 2.73 -9.39
N LYS A 51 -9.63 2.66 -10.42
CA LYS A 51 -11.09 2.69 -10.29
C LYS A 51 -11.60 1.59 -9.34
N SER A 52 -11.04 0.38 -9.42
CA SER A 52 -11.41 -0.73 -8.54
C SER A 52 -11.14 -0.50 -7.05
N THR A 53 -10.23 0.43 -6.71
CA THR A 53 -10.03 0.88 -5.32
C THR A 53 -11.28 1.58 -4.78
N PHE A 54 -11.87 2.45 -5.58
CA PHE A 54 -13.11 3.16 -5.23
C PHE A 54 -14.28 2.21 -5.10
N GLU A 55 -14.42 1.27 -6.04
CA GLU A 55 -15.45 0.22 -6.00
C GLU A 55 -15.35 -0.62 -4.73
N THR A 56 -14.12 -1.09 -4.39
CA THR A 56 -13.89 -1.87 -3.18
C THR A 56 -14.16 -1.07 -1.90
N ALA A 57 -13.81 0.21 -1.89
CA ALA A 57 -14.06 1.12 -0.77
C ALA A 57 -15.54 1.50 -0.62
N GLY A 58 -16.34 1.33 -1.69
CA GLY A 58 -17.70 1.84 -1.77
C GLY A 58 -17.74 3.38 -1.77
N ILE A 59 -16.74 4.02 -2.40
CA ILE A 59 -16.63 5.48 -2.53
C ILE A 59 -16.86 5.84 -4.00
N GLU A 60 -17.71 6.82 -4.25
CA GLU A 60 -17.88 7.35 -5.60
C GLU A 60 -16.69 8.28 -5.95
N PRO A 61 -16.04 8.06 -7.13
CA PRO A 61 -15.06 9.00 -7.63
C PRO A 61 -15.71 10.33 -7.95
N ARG A 62 -15.29 11.39 -7.27
CA ARG A 62 -15.84 12.73 -7.41
C ARG A 62 -14.78 13.81 -7.22
N ALA A 63 -15.09 15.01 -7.70
CA ALA A 63 -14.25 16.20 -7.48
C ALA A 63 -13.89 16.39 -6.00
N GLY A 64 -12.68 16.80 -5.73
CA GLY A 64 -12.10 16.92 -4.40
C GLY A 64 -11.44 15.64 -3.89
N ILE A 65 -11.95 14.44 -4.24
CA ILE A 65 -11.28 13.17 -3.97
C ILE A 65 -10.40 12.79 -5.16
N VAL A 66 -10.96 12.76 -6.37
CA VAL A 66 -10.20 12.62 -7.62
C VAL A 66 -9.70 14.00 -8.02
N THR A 67 -8.41 14.13 -8.22
CA THR A 67 -7.76 15.36 -8.67
C THR A 67 -7.40 15.31 -10.15
N ASN A 68 -7.16 14.10 -10.69
CA ASN A 68 -6.85 13.90 -12.10
C ASN A 68 -7.14 12.45 -12.53
N GLU A 69 -7.40 12.24 -13.80
CA GLU A 69 -7.37 10.92 -14.44
C GLU A 69 -5.99 10.67 -15.03
N LEU A 70 -5.47 9.45 -14.86
CA LEU A 70 -4.12 9.14 -15.27
C LEU A 70 -4.06 7.90 -16.15
N ASN A 71 -3.43 8.04 -17.33
CA ASN A 71 -2.73 6.97 -18.00
C ASN A 71 -1.35 6.80 -17.39
N MET A 72 -0.62 5.76 -17.74
CA MET A 72 0.72 5.52 -17.22
C MET A 72 1.72 5.28 -18.35
N ARG A 73 2.94 5.81 -18.20
CA ARG A 73 4.10 5.45 -19.02
C ARG A 73 5.20 4.90 -18.13
N VAL A 74 5.72 3.73 -18.50
CA VAL A 74 6.87 3.12 -17.83
C VAL A 74 8.09 3.26 -18.75
N TYR A 75 9.04 4.09 -18.31
CA TYR A 75 10.24 4.43 -19.04
C TYR A 75 11.39 3.49 -18.69
N ALA A 76 11.97 2.85 -19.70
CA ALA A 76 13.26 2.16 -19.60
C ALA A 76 14.43 3.17 -19.54
N PRO A 77 15.64 2.75 -19.17
CA PRO A 77 16.81 3.63 -19.08
C PRO A 77 17.17 4.38 -20.38
N SER A 78 16.88 3.78 -21.54
CA SER A 78 17.06 4.40 -22.86
C SER A 78 16.12 5.56 -23.17
N GLY A 79 15.08 5.76 -22.34
CA GLY A 79 14.01 6.72 -22.62
C GLY A 79 12.85 6.14 -23.45
N LYS A 80 12.97 4.92 -23.96
CA LYS A 80 11.83 4.19 -24.51
C LYS A 80 10.81 3.92 -23.41
N TYR A 81 9.53 3.89 -23.75
CA TYR A 81 8.47 3.63 -22.78
C TYR A 81 7.38 2.71 -23.32
N VAL A 82 6.71 2.06 -22.40
CA VAL A 82 5.45 1.36 -22.64
C VAL A 82 4.33 2.25 -22.10
N GLU A 83 3.39 2.59 -22.93
CA GLU A 83 2.19 3.36 -22.55
C GLU A 83 1.09 2.39 -22.15
N ILE A 84 0.59 2.56 -20.93
CA ILE A 84 -0.47 1.74 -20.35
C ILE A 84 -1.74 2.61 -20.32
N PRO A 85 -2.74 2.32 -21.16
CA PRO A 85 -4.02 2.99 -21.11
C PRO A 85 -4.76 2.56 -19.84
N MET A 86 -4.46 3.23 -18.74
CA MET A 86 -5.09 2.99 -17.45
C MET A 86 -6.18 4.04 -17.22
N HIS A 87 -7.36 3.58 -16.80
CA HIS A 87 -8.33 4.46 -16.15
C HIS A 87 -7.99 4.54 -14.67
N GLY A 88 -6.80 5.08 -14.37
CA GLY A 88 -6.32 5.35 -13.01
C GLY A 88 -6.68 6.77 -12.58
N TYR A 89 -6.54 7.03 -11.29
CA TYR A 89 -6.79 8.33 -10.70
C TYR A 89 -5.57 8.81 -9.90
N ALA A 90 -5.25 10.10 -10.01
CA ALA A 90 -4.58 10.82 -8.95
C ALA A 90 -5.64 11.28 -7.95
N ILE A 91 -5.40 11.07 -6.67
CA ILE A 91 -6.38 11.39 -5.62
C ILE A 91 -5.83 12.40 -4.62
N ASN A 92 -6.73 13.13 -3.99
CA ASN A 92 -6.44 13.76 -2.71
C ASN A 92 -6.64 12.70 -1.63
N LYS A 93 -5.55 12.13 -1.14
CA LYS A 93 -5.60 11.03 -0.17
C LYS A 93 -6.20 11.46 1.17
N ASP A 94 -6.04 12.71 1.59
CA ASP A 94 -6.69 13.23 2.80
C ASP A 94 -8.20 13.12 2.67
N MET A 95 -8.75 13.65 1.56
CA MET A 95 -10.19 13.60 1.29
C MET A 95 -10.70 12.17 1.14
N PHE A 96 -9.90 11.29 0.51
CA PHE A 96 -10.25 9.87 0.39
C PHE A 96 -10.34 9.18 1.75
N LEU A 97 -9.39 9.42 2.65
CA LEU A 97 -9.38 8.84 4.00
C LEU A 97 -10.52 9.42 4.86
N GLN A 98 -10.79 10.71 4.76
CA GLN A 98 -11.92 11.35 5.45
C GLN A 98 -13.26 10.80 4.97
N GLU A 99 -13.40 10.50 3.66
CA GLU A 99 -14.60 9.85 3.14
C GLU A 99 -14.77 8.41 3.68
N LEU A 100 -13.67 7.64 3.79
CA LEU A 100 -13.68 6.34 4.46
C LEU A 100 -14.06 6.46 5.93
N ALA A 101 -13.49 7.42 6.66
CA ALA A 101 -13.80 7.68 8.07
C ALA A 101 -15.27 8.06 8.25
N LYS A 102 -15.79 8.97 7.42
CA LYS A 102 -17.21 9.33 7.41
C LYS A 102 -18.10 8.09 7.24
N LYS A 103 -17.78 7.22 6.28
CA LYS A 103 -18.55 5.99 6.04
C LYS A 103 -18.48 5.03 7.22
N ALA A 104 -17.32 4.89 7.88
CA ALA A 104 -17.16 4.08 9.07
C ALA A 104 -18.04 4.60 10.24
N VAL A 105 -18.02 5.92 10.49
CA VAL A 105 -18.82 6.55 11.53
C VAL A 105 -20.32 6.44 11.24
N LEU A 106 -20.73 6.70 10.00
CA LEU A 106 -22.14 6.55 9.59
C LEU A 106 -22.64 5.11 9.68
N ALA A 107 -21.75 4.12 9.57
CA ALA A 107 -22.05 2.70 9.79
C ALA A 107 -22.11 2.33 11.28
N GLY A 108 -21.73 3.24 12.21
CA GLY A 108 -21.79 3.02 13.65
C GLY A 108 -20.44 2.80 14.33
N ALA A 109 -19.31 2.92 13.64
CA ALA A 109 -18.01 2.87 14.29
C ALA A 109 -17.72 4.12 15.10
N GLU A 110 -17.19 3.95 16.32
CA GLU A 110 -16.63 5.06 17.10
C GLU A 110 -15.21 5.36 16.62
N LEU A 111 -14.90 6.63 16.41
CA LEU A 111 -13.58 7.09 15.99
C LEU A 111 -12.96 7.99 17.07
N ARG A 112 -11.83 7.56 17.63
CA ARG A 112 -11.04 8.31 18.63
C ARG A 112 -9.75 8.80 18.00
N VAL A 113 -9.71 10.08 17.68
CA VAL A 113 -8.52 10.78 17.16
C VAL A 113 -7.70 11.40 18.29
N GLY A 114 -6.40 11.61 18.08
CA GLY A 114 -5.48 12.11 19.11
C GLY A 114 -5.21 11.11 20.24
N GLU A 115 -5.55 9.84 20.02
CA GLU A 115 -5.36 8.77 21.00
C GLU A 115 -4.41 7.71 20.49
N ARG A 116 -3.18 7.75 20.99
CA ARG A 116 -2.14 6.76 20.67
C ARG A 116 -2.35 5.46 21.45
N VAL A 117 -2.30 4.34 20.74
CA VAL A 117 -2.20 3.00 21.34
C VAL A 117 -0.74 2.59 21.43
N GLU A 118 -0.31 2.11 22.58
CA GLU A 118 1.07 1.68 22.83
C GLU A 118 1.26 0.17 22.73
N GLY A 119 0.18 -0.60 22.82
CA GLY A 119 0.24 -2.04 22.70
C GLY A 119 -1.05 -2.73 23.10
N VAL A 120 -0.99 -4.06 23.15
CA VAL A 120 -2.11 -4.91 23.51
C VAL A 120 -2.13 -5.25 25.01
N VAL A 121 -3.32 -5.55 25.52
CA VAL A 121 -3.55 -6.19 26.82
C VAL A 121 -3.73 -7.69 26.57
N LYS A 122 -3.06 -8.53 27.35
CA LYS A 122 -3.16 -9.99 27.26
C LYS A 122 -3.67 -10.61 28.57
N GLU A 123 -4.48 -11.65 28.43
CA GLU A 123 -4.87 -12.56 29.52
C GLU A 123 -4.65 -13.99 29.02
N ASP A 124 -3.98 -14.82 29.79
CA ASP A 124 -3.65 -16.21 29.46
C ASP A 124 -3.04 -16.39 28.06
N GLY A 125 -2.19 -15.42 27.64
CA GLY A 125 -1.53 -15.42 26.33
C GLY A 125 -2.38 -14.86 25.18
N ARG A 126 -3.67 -14.68 25.35
CA ARG A 126 -4.62 -14.14 24.36
C ARG A 126 -4.69 -12.62 24.48
N VAL A 127 -4.79 -11.93 23.36
CA VAL A 127 -5.10 -10.49 23.29
C VAL A 127 -6.57 -10.28 23.63
N VAL A 128 -6.85 -9.39 24.60
CA VAL A 128 -8.19 -9.07 25.10
C VAL A 128 -8.48 -7.57 25.08
N GLY A 129 -7.61 -6.78 24.46
CA GLY A 129 -7.76 -5.34 24.36
C GLY A 129 -6.47 -4.61 24.05
N ILE A 130 -6.50 -3.31 24.24
CA ILE A 130 -5.35 -2.40 24.00
C ILE A 130 -5.07 -1.54 25.23
N ARG A 131 -3.86 -0.97 25.27
CA ARG A 131 -3.47 0.08 26.22
C ARG A 131 -3.12 1.35 25.48
N THR A 132 -3.74 2.45 25.87
CA THR A 132 -3.47 3.78 25.31
C THR A 132 -2.26 4.44 26.00
N SER A 133 -1.70 5.48 25.38
CA SER A 133 -0.63 6.31 25.96
C SER A 133 -1.05 7.09 27.21
N LYS A 134 -2.35 7.19 27.48
CA LYS A 134 -2.92 7.76 28.71
C LYS A 134 -3.01 6.75 29.86
N GLY A 135 -2.58 5.48 29.61
CA GLY A 135 -2.62 4.40 30.59
C GLY A 135 -3.97 3.67 30.67
N GLU A 136 -4.94 4.04 29.83
CA GLU A 136 -6.25 3.38 29.79
C GLU A 136 -6.16 1.99 29.12
N SER A 137 -6.85 1.03 29.72
CA SER A 137 -7.02 -0.30 29.14
C SER A 137 -8.44 -0.42 28.58
N ILE A 138 -8.53 -0.63 27.27
CA ILE A 138 -9.83 -0.77 26.55
C ILE A 138 -9.97 -2.23 26.15
N ARG A 139 -11.08 -2.86 26.56
CA ARG A 139 -11.33 -4.29 26.29
C ARG A 139 -12.11 -4.49 24.99
N GLY A 140 -11.76 -5.54 24.28
CA GLY A 140 -12.46 -5.97 23.06
C GLY A 140 -12.13 -7.41 22.68
N LYS A 141 -13.03 -8.03 21.94
CA LYS A 141 -12.92 -9.45 21.56
C LYS A 141 -11.78 -9.68 20.57
N VAL A 142 -11.60 -8.77 19.60
CA VAL A 142 -10.54 -8.83 18.59
C VAL A 142 -9.89 -7.46 18.43
N VAL A 143 -8.55 -7.43 18.37
CA VAL A 143 -7.75 -6.24 18.02
C VAL A 143 -7.27 -6.36 16.58
N VAL A 144 -7.53 -5.33 15.77
CA VAL A 144 -7.02 -5.19 14.41
C VAL A 144 -5.87 -4.18 14.42
N GLY A 145 -4.64 -4.66 14.23
CA GLY A 145 -3.46 -3.80 14.08
C GLY A 145 -3.32 -3.32 12.64
N ALA A 146 -3.57 -2.04 12.41
CA ALA A 146 -3.44 -1.34 11.13
C ALA A 146 -2.53 -0.11 11.25
N ASP A 147 -1.59 -0.15 12.18
CA ASP A 147 -0.73 0.94 12.66
C ASP A 147 0.59 1.08 11.88
N GLY A 148 0.67 0.45 10.71
CA GLY A 148 1.76 0.61 9.76
C GLY A 148 2.95 -0.31 9.99
N TYR A 149 4.01 -0.16 9.19
CA TYR A 149 5.15 -1.09 9.16
C TYR A 149 5.88 -1.23 10.51
N ASN A 150 5.91 -0.18 11.31
CA ASN A 150 6.50 -0.19 12.66
C ASN A 150 5.41 -0.38 13.72
N SER A 151 4.68 -1.48 13.61
CA SER A 151 3.49 -1.76 14.41
C SER A 151 3.79 -1.99 15.89
N ALA A 152 3.20 -1.15 16.75
CA ALA A 152 3.21 -1.34 18.21
C ALA A 152 2.34 -2.56 18.60
N ILE A 153 1.27 -2.80 17.85
CA ILE A 153 0.38 -3.97 18.06
C ILE A 153 1.15 -5.25 17.77
N ALA A 154 1.84 -5.36 16.62
CA ALA A 154 2.64 -6.53 16.29
C ALA A 154 3.68 -6.82 17.39
N LYS A 155 4.45 -5.81 17.77
CA LYS A 155 5.52 -5.92 18.78
C LYS A 155 4.98 -6.38 20.12
N SER A 156 3.91 -5.76 20.63
CA SER A 156 3.35 -6.09 21.95
C SER A 156 2.57 -7.41 21.93
N ALA A 157 1.98 -7.80 20.79
CA ALA A 157 1.35 -9.10 20.61
C ALA A 157 2.37 -10.25 20.45
N GLY A 158 3.65 -9.95 20.19
CA GLY A 158 4.67 -10.96 19.93
C GLY A 158 4.55 -11.57 18.53
N LEU A 159 4.03 -10.82 17.56
CA LEU A 159 3.91 -11.23 16.17
C LEU A 159 5.14 -10.79 15.37
N ASP A 160 5.69 -11.69 14.55
CA ASP A 160 6.81 -11.38 13.65
C ASP A 160 6.28 -10.70 12.38
N ASN A 161 6.14 -9.38 12.43
CA ASN A 161 5.76 -8.58 11.26
C ASN A 161 6.96 -8.09 10.45
N SER A 162 8.13 -8.68 10.64
CA SER A 162 9.33 -8.33 9.88
C SER A 162 9.15 -8.62 8.39
N THR A 163 9.53 -7.65 7.57
CA THR A 163 9.51 -7.73 6.12
C THR A 163 10.58 -6.83 5.55
N GLU A 164 10.89 -6.96 4.29
CA GLU A 164 11.85 -6.09 3.62
C GLU A 164 11.26 -4.70 3.38
N LEU A 165 12.08 -3.68 3.60
CA LEU A 165 11.69 -2.29 3.58
C LEU A 165 12.43 -1.51 2.48
N ILE A 166 11.74 -0.59 1.80
CA ILE A 166 12.35 0.38 0.89
C ILE A 166 12.07 1.80 1.36
N PRO A 167 13.12 2.63 1.58
CA PRO A 167 12.92 4.04 1.85
C PRO A 167 12.53 4.79 0.58
N THR A 168 11.58 5.72 0.72
CA THR A 168 11.09 6.58 -0.35
C THR A 168 11.21 8.04 0.04
N TYR A 169 11.32 8.91 -0.96
CA TYR A 169 11.28 10.35 -0.78
C TYR A 169 10.50 11.00 -1.91
N GLN A 170 9.74 12.05 -1.61
CA GLN A 170 8.85 12.70 -2.57
C GLN A 170 8.84 14.21 -2.36
N TYR A 171 8.83 14.95 -3.46
CA TYR A 171 8.46 16.35 -3.52
C TYR A 171 7.04 16.50 -4.07
N LYS A 172 6.28 17.45 -3.54
CA LYS A 172 5.15 18.05 -4.22
C LYS A 172 5.69 19.28 -4.94
N MET A 173 5.52 19.35 -6.26
CA MET A 173 6.14 20.39 -7.10
C MET A 173 5.09 21.07 -7.97
N VAL A 174 5.34 22.33 -8.31
CA VAL A 174 4.55 23.11 -9.29
C VAL A 174 5.43 23.55 -10.45
N GLY A 175 4.83 23.77 -11.62
CA GLY A 175 5.50 24.34 -12.79
C GLY A 175 6.40 23.36 -13.54
N LEU A 176 6.06 22.07 -13.54
CA LEU A 176 6.70 21.07 -14.39
C LEU A 176 6.31 21.32 -15.85
N GLU A 177 7.26 21.12 -16.77
CA GLU A 177 7.02 21.19 -18.22
C GLU A 177 6.81 19.76 -18.75
N LEU A 178 5.55 19.28 -18.73
CA LEU A 178 5.16 17.95 -19.16
C LEU A 178 4.48 18.00 -20.53
N ASP A 179 4.68 16.96 -21.35
CA ASP A 179 3.98 16.77 -22.63
C ASP A 179 2.51 16.38 -22.43
N SER A 180 2.17 15.84 -21.27
CA SER A 180 0.81 15.47 -20.86
C SER A 180 0.68 15.52 -19.35
N TYR A 181 -0.36 16.19 -18.88
CA TYR A 181 -0.72 16.25 -17.44
C TYR A 181 -1.72 15.16 -17.03
N THR A 182 -2.21 14.37 -17.97
CA THR A 182 -3.04 13.18 -17.70
C THR A 182 -2.25 11.88 -17.77
N THR A 183 -0.92 11.97 -17.77
CA THR A 183 -0.03 10.82 -17.85
C THR A 183 0.92 10.77 -16.66
N GLY A 184 0.75 9.76 -15.81
CA GLY A 184 1.74 9.39 -14.79
C GLY A 184 2.95 8.74 -15.44
N ARG A 185 4.14 9.01 -14.90
CA ARG A 185 5.41 8.52 -15.41
C ARG A 185 6.14 7.74 -14.35
N ILE A 186 6.61 6.56 -14.72
CA ILE A 186 7.48 5.70 -13.90
C ILE A 186 8.78 5.50 -14.64
N TYR A 187 9.90 5.68 -13.95
CA TYR A 187 11.25 5.51 -14.51
C TYR A 187 11.97 4.41 -13.74
N VAL A 188 12.39 3.37 -14.45
CA VAL A 188 13.10 2.21 -13.87
C VAL A 188 14.58 2.21 -14.26
N GLY A 189 15.38 1.36 -13.61
CA GLY A 189 16.79 1.15 -13.91
C GLY A 189 17.74 1.74 -12.87
N SER A 190 19.01 1.90 -13.26
CA SER A 190 20.10 2.33 -12.36
C SER A 190 19.90 3.72 -11.72
N LEU A 191 18.99 4.53 -12.26
CA LEU A 191 18.61 5.81 -11.67
C LEU A 191 17.92 5.64 -10.29
N ALA A 192 17.29 4.48 -10.04
CA ALA A 192 16.58 4.15 -8.82
C ALA A 192 16.85 2.69 -8.41
N PRO A 193 18.04 2.36 -7.88
CA PRO A 193 18.42 0.98 -7.57
C PRO A 193 17.41 0.26 -6.68
N GLY A 194 16.90 -0.89 -7.15
CA GLY A 194 15.92 -1.71 -6.44
C GLY A 194 14.54 -1.07 -6.24
N GLY A 195 14.24 -0.01 -7.00
CA GLY A 195 12.96 0.69 -6.98
C GLY A 195 12.69 1.42 -8.29
N TYR A 196 12.05 2.60 -8.21
CA TYR A 196 11.74 3.43 -9.37
C TYR A 196 11.52 4.89 -8.95
N ALA A 197 11.61 5.82 -9.92
CA ALA A 197 11.16 7.19 -9.75
C ALA A 197 9.80 7.41 -10.41
N TRP A 198 9.01 8.35 -9.90
CA TRP A 198 7.69 8.67 -10.43
C TRP A 198 7.45 10.16 -10.57
N ILE A 199 6.61 10.52 -11.55
CA ILE A 199 5.99 11.83 -11.70
C ILE A 199 4.49 11.58 -11.88
N PHE A 200 3.68 11.93 -10.88
CA PHE A 200 2.22 11.78 -10.93
C PHE A 200 1.56 13.15 -10.89
N PRO A 201 1.10 13.66 -12.06
CA PRO A 201 0.38 14.92 -12.12
C PRO A 201 -0.91 14.85 -11.32
N LYS A 202 -1.12 15.87 -10.49
CA LYS A 202 -2.36 16.05 -9.72
C LYS A 202 -3.37 16.91 -10.48
N ASP A 203 -2.85 17.82 -11.28
CA ASP A 203 -3.55 18.73 -12.17
C ASP A 203 -2.54 19.31 -13.19
N GLU A 204 -2.93 20.37 -13.90
CA GLU A 204 -2.08 21.07 -14.90
C GLU A 204 -0.86 21.78 -14.30
N HIS A 205 -0.79 21.93 -12.97
CA HIS A 205 0.23 22.72 -12.30
C HIS A 205 1.03 21.94 -11.29
N ILE A 206 0.41 20.95 -10.59
CA ILE A 206 0.98 20.26 -9.45
C ILE A 206 1.25 18.79 -9.80
N ALA A 207 2.42 18.30 -9.39
CA ALA A 207 2.73 16.88 -9.46
C ALA A 207 3.41 16.38 -8.17
N ASN A 208 3.17 15.11 -7.85
CA ASN A 208 3.97 14.35 -6.90
C ASN A 208 5.16 13.73 -7.65
N VAL A 209 6.36 14.11 -7.27
CA VAL A 209 7.63 13.66 -7.88
C VAL A 209 8.43 12.94 -6.80
N GLY A 210 8.68 11.65 -6.99
CA GLY A 210 9.34 10.89 -5.93
C GLY A 210 10.15 9.71 -6.44
N ILE A 211 10.80 9.04 -5.50
CA ILE A 211 11.67 7.91 -5.76
C ILE A 211 11.67 6.93 -4.57
N GLY A 212 11.75 5.65 -4.87
CA GLY A 212 12.11 4.61 -3.91
C GLY A 212 13.43 3.99 -4.32
N VAL A 213 14.35 3.82 -3.37
CA VAL A 213 15.67 3.22 -3.66
C VAL A 213 16.13 2.31 -2.52
N ARG A 214 16.93 1.31 -2.84
CA ARG A 214 17.65 0.49 -1.88
C ARG A 214 19.12 0.89 -1.80
N GLY A 215 19.68 0.83 -0.61
CA GLY A 215 21.12 1.01 -0.43
C GLY A 215 21.64 2.44 -0.63
N GLY A 216 20.80 3.45 -0.33
CA GLY A 216 21.22 4.84 -0.44
C GLY A 216 20.19 5.83 0.08
N SER A 217 20.50 7.12 -0.01
CA SER A 217 19.56 8.18 0.35
C SER A 217 18.59 8.45 -0.81
N PRO A 218 17.27 8.17 -0.66
CA PRO A 218 16.32 8.44 -1.72
C PRO A 218 16.26 9.93 -2.08
N LYS A 219 16.51 10.83 -1.12
CA LYS A 219 16.59 12.26 -1.40
C LYS A 219 17.69 12.59 -2.41
N LEU A 220 18.90 12.05 -2.22
CA LEU A 220 20.03 12.33 -3.14
C LEU A 220 19.76 11.78 -4.54
N TYR A 221 19.15 10.60 -4.65
CA TYR A 221 18.74 10.04 -5.94
C TYR A 221 17.65 10.87 -6.61
N LEU A 222 16.67 11.37 -5.84
CA LEU A 222 15.62 12.24 -6.37
C LEU A 222 16.17 13.58 -6.85
N ASP A 223 17.07 14.20 -6.08
CA ASP A 223 17.72 15.47 -6.47
C ASP A 223 18.54 15.29 -7.77
N LYS A 224 19.25 14.16 -7.91
CA LYS A 224 19.96 13.80 -9.14
C LYS A 224 18.99 13.61 -10.30
N PHE A 225 17.91 12.83 -10.11
CA PHE A 225 16.87 12.60 -11.11
C PHE A 225 16.28 13.90 -11.67
N ILE A 226 16.00 14.87 -10.78
CA ILE A 226 15.47 16.18 -11.13
C ILE A 226 16.51 17.00 -11.91
N LYS A 227 17.75 17.00 -11.45
CA LYS A 227 18.85 17.74 -12.09
C LYS A 227 19.13 17.27 -13.53
N GLU A 228 19.05 15.96 -13.76
CA GLU A 228 19.32 15.33 -15.05
C GLU A 228 18.18 15.50 -16.07
N ARG A 229 17.02 16.03 -15.64
CA ARG A 229 15.82 16.25 -16.49
C ARG A 229 15.38 17.70 -16.50
N SER A 230 16.34 18.58 -16.83
CA SER A 230 16.11 20.03 -16.85
C SER A 230 14.96 20.43 -17.79
N GLU A 231 14.72 19.67 -18.86
CA GLU A 231 13.61 19.87 -19.79
C GLU A 231 12.23 19.79 -19.08
N ILE A 232 12.12 19.02 -18.01
CA ILE A 232 10.88 18.88 -17.21
C ILE A 232 10.90 19.87 -16.03
N PHE A 233 12.07 20.06 -15.38
CA PHE A 233 12.12 20.63 -14.03
C PHE A 233 12.69 22.06 -13.95
N ARG A 234 13.20 22.67 -15.03
CA ARG A 234 13.87 23.99 -14.97
C ARG A 234 13.01 25.10 -14.35
N LYS A 235 11.69 25.07 -14.55
CA LYS A 235 10.74 26.03 -13.97
C LYS A 235 10.08 25.53 -12.69
N ALA A 236 10.26 24.25 -12.39
CA ALA A 236 9.58 23.63 -11.25
C ALA A 236 10.05 24.18 -9.91
N ARG A 237 9.13 24.24 -8.95
CA ARG A 237 9.39 24.67 -7.57
C ARG A 237 8.78 23.67 -6.60
N ILE A 238 9.53 23.38 -5.54
CA ILE A 238 9.08 22.50 -4.45
C ILE A 238 8.14 23.30 -3.55
N ILE A 239 6.95 22.75 -3.29
CA ILE A 239 5.97 23.30 -2.34
C ILE A 239 5.75 22.37 -1.14
N GLY A 240 6.33 21.19 -1.14
CA GLY A 240 6.28 20.25 -0.02
C GLY A 240 7.21 19.08 -0.25
N PHE A 241 7.58 18.41 0.84
CA PHE A 241 8.38 17.18 0.77
C PHE A 241 7.95 16.21 1.87
N SER A 242 8.20 14.94 1.63
CA SER A 242 7.89 13.88 2.58
C SER A 242 8.72 12.63 2.29
N GLY A 243 8.94 11.82 3.31
CA GLY A 243 9.61 10.53 3.20
C GLY A 243 8.87 9.45 3.96
N TYR A 244 8.94 8.22 3.49
CA TYR A 244 8.32 7.07 4.12
C TYR A 244 9.12 5.79 3.85
N ILE A 245 8.88 4.78 4.66
CA ILE A 245 9.43 3.44 4.50
C ILE A 245 8.29 2.50 4.12
N VAL A 246 8.39 1.88 2.94
CA VAL A 246 7.35 0.99 2.40
C VAL A 246 7.75 -0.47 2.61
N PRO A 247 6.89 -1.33 3.18
CA PRO A 247 7.15 -2.76 3.33
C PRO A 247 6.91 -3.47 1.99
N ILE A 248 7.97 -3.94 1.35
CA ILE A 248 7.94 -4.57 0.01
C ILE A 248 8.38 -6.04 0.00
N GLY A 249 8.61 -6.63 1.16
CA GLY A 249 9.02 -8.04 1.28
C GLY A 249 7.86 -9.04 1.19
N GLY A 250 6.65 -8.57 0.88
CA GLY A 250 5.44 -9.40 0.88
C GLY A 250 4.80 -9.52 2.27
N MET A 251 3.86 -10.48 2.39
CA MET A 251 3.17 -10.72 3.66
C MET A 251 4.16 -11.04 4.79
N ALA A 252 3.93 -10.46 5.96
CA ALA A 252 4.68 -10.74 7.17
C ALA A 252 4.56 -12.22 7.57
N LYS A 253 5.55 -12.74 8.34
CA LYS A 253 5.54 -14.14 8.79
C LYS A 253 4.50 -14.40 9.87
N GLY A 254 4.23 -13.40 10.72
CA GLY A 254 3.27 -13.49 11.81
C GLY A 254 2.35 -12.28 11.81
N TYR A 255 1.13 -12.44 11.32
CA TYR A 255 0.13 -11.38 11.29
C TYR A 255 -1.21 -11.79 11.93
N ILE A 256 -1.29 -13.00 12.50
CA ILE A 256 -2.47 -13.49 13.20
C ILE A 256 -2.03 -14.15 14.52
N GLY A 257 -2.72 -13.79 15.60
CA GLY A 257 -2.58 -14.37 16.92
C GLY A 257 -3.96 -14.58 17.57
N ASP A 258 -3.97 -15.10 18.80
CA ASP A 258 -5.22 -15.26 19.56
C ASP A 258 -5.77 -13.87 19.94
N GLY A 259 -6.96 -13.53 19.43
CA GLY A 259 -7.61 -12.24 19.62
C GLY A 259 -6.98 -11.06 18.84
N VAL A 260 -6.08 -11.30 17.89
CA VAL A 260 -5.43 -10.22 17.13
C VAL A 260 -5.16 -10.60 15.68
N ILE A 261 -5.36 -9.63 14.77
CA ILE A 261 -5.01 -9.71 13.35
C ILE A 261 -4.34 -8.41 12.92
N LEU A 262 -3.25 -8.51 12.15
CA LEU A 262 -2.61 -7.37 11.50
C LEU A 262 -3.09 -7.25 10.05
N ILE A 263 -3.23 -6.03 9.56
CA ILE A 263 -3.58 -5.71 8.17
C ILE A 263 -2.81 -4.47 7.67
N GLY A 264 -2.86 -4.22 6.38
CA GLY A 264 -2.14 -3.09 5.78
C GLY A 264 -0.62 -3.26 5.86
N ASP A 265 0.10 -2.15 6.01
CA ASP A 265 1.56 -2.17 6.11
C ASP A 265 2.06 -2.97 7.33
N ALA A 266 1.26 -3.09 8.39
CA ALA A 266 1.58 -3.89 9.56
C ALA A 266 1.67 -5.40 9.26
N ALA A 267 0.94 -5.86 8.24
CA ALA A 267 0.96 -7.23 7.73
C ALA A 267 1.71 -7.39 6.40
N GLY A 268 2.30 -6.32 5.85
CA GLY A 268 2.99 -6.37 4.57
C GLY A 268 2.07 -6.57 3.37
N THR A 269 0.84 -6.01 3.37
CA THR A 269 -0.13 -6.19 2.28
C THR A 269 0.14 -5.36 1.03
N VAL A 270 1.24 -4.63 0.97
CA VAL A 270 1.68 -3.87 -0.20
C VAL A 270 2.02 -4.80 -1.35
N ILE A 271 1.69 -4.41 -2.58
CA ILE A 271 2.15 -5.10 -3.80
C ILE A 271 3.64 -4.77 -4.00
N PRO A 272 4.57 -5.73 -3.84
CA PRO A 272 6.00 -5.44 -3.74
C PRO A 272 6.60 -4.71 -4.94
N PHE A 273 6.24 -5.10 -6.16
CA PHE A 273 6.81 -4.55 -7.39
C PHE A 273 6.49 -3.07 -7.61
N THR A 274 5.29 -2.63 -7.17
CA THR A 274 4.82 -1.27 -7.39
C THR A 274 4.80 -0.41 -6.13
N GLY A 275 4.94 -1.00 -4.94
CA GLY A 275 4.72 -0.29 -3.68
C GLY A 275 3.26 0.15 -3.46
N ALA A 276 2.32 -0.31 -4.29
CA ALA A 276 0.91 0.03 -4.18
C ALA A 276 0.27 -0.69 -3.00
N GLY A 277 -0.33 0.08 -2.07
CA GLY A 277 -0.88 -0.46 -0.83
C GLY A 277 -2.31 -0.04 -0.51
N ILE A 278 -2.89 0.96 -1.19
CA ILE A 278 -4.22 1.49 -0.85
C ILE A 278 -5.29 0.43 -1.08
N HIS A 279 -5.38 -0.12 -2.29
CA HIS A 279 -6.40 -1.09 -2.66
C HIS A 279 -6.28 -2.41 -1.86
N SER A 280 -5.08 -2.96 -1.79
CA SER A 280 -4.81 -4.18 -1.01
C SER A 280 -5.15 -4.02 0.47
N SER A 281 -4.85 -2.85 1.06
CA SER A 281 -5.20 -2.52 2.44
C SER A 281 -6.72 -2.46 2.66
N ILE A 282 -7.46 -1.85 1.74
CA ILE A 282 -8.94 -1.78 1.81
C ILE A 282 -9.54 -3.19 1.70
N ALA A 283 -9.03 -4.00 0.77
CA ALA A 283 -9.45 -5.39 0.62
C ALA A 283 -9.13 -6.23 1.86
N ALA A 284 -7.96 -6.00 2.51
CA ALA A 284 -7.60 -6.68 3.75
C ALA A 284 -8.56 -6.30 4.90
N GLY A 285 -8.94 -5.03 5.03
CA GLY A 285 -9.94 -4.60 6.00
C GLY A 285 -11.29 -5.27 5.79
N LYS A 286 -11.74 -5.38 4.53
CA LYS A 286 -12.99 -6.07 4.18
C LYS A 286 -12.94 -7.58 4.48
N ALA A 287 -11.82 -8.24 4.17
CA ALA A 287 -11.63 -9.67 4.47
C ALA A 287 -11.58 -9.92 5.98
N ALA A 288 -10.84 -9.08 6.72
CA ALA A 288 -10.73 -9.19 8.18
C ALA A 288 -12.09 -9.04 8.86
N SER A 289 -12.95 -8.10 8.44
CA SER A 289 -14.26 -7.88 9.04
C SER A 289 -15.14 -9.12 8.97
N ARG A 290 -15.22 -9.82 7.82
CA ARG A 290 -16.00 -11.05 7.63
C ARG A 290 -15.52 -12.20 8.52
N VAL A 291 -14.19 -12.35 8.60
CA VAL A 291 -13.60 -13.41 9.43
C VAL A 291 -13.81 -13.15 10.90
N ILE A 292 -13.67 -11.90 11.34
CA ILE A 292 -13.90 -11.50 12.73
C ILE A 292 -15.36 -11.70 13.12
N GLU A 293 -16.33 -11.30 12.29
CA GLU A 293 -17.74 -11.56 12.51
C GLU A 293 -18.00 -13.05 12.74
N SER A 294 -17.55 -13.88 11.80
CA SER A 294 -17.72 -15.34 11.88
C SER A 294 -17.05 -15.94 13.12
N ALA A 295 -15.89 -15.44 13.52
CA ALA A 295 -15.17 -15.87 14.72
C ALA A 295 -15.93 -15.49 16.01
N ILE A 296 -16.44 -14.25 16.09
CA ILE A 296 -17.24 -13.78 17.23
C ILE A 296 -18.55 -14.55 17.35
N MET A 297 -19.27 -14.80 16.25
CA MET A 297 -20.51 -15.58 16.25
C MET A 297 -20.31 -17.01 16.75
N ARG A 298 -19.13 -17.59 16.49
CA ARG A 298 -18.78 -18.94 17.02
C ARG A 298 -18.22 -18.91 18.44
N GLY A 299 -18.01 -17.74 19.04
CA GLY A 299 -17.37 -17.60 20.34
C GLY A 299 -15.89 -18.00 20.37
N ASP A 300 -15.24 -18.13 19.20
CA ASP A 300 -13.83 -18.54 19.07
C ASP A 300 -13.04 -17.53 18.23
N VAL A 301 -12.26 -16.68 18.91
CA VAL A 301 -11.37 -15.71 18.30
C VAL A 301 -9.88 -16.11 18.43
N SER A 302 -9.64 -17.43 18.57
CA SER A 302 -8.28 -17.97 18.54
C SER A 302 -7.63 -17.78 17.18
N LYS A 303 -6.28 -17.88 17.15
CA LYS A 303 -5.51 -17.88 15.89
C LYS A 303 -6.06 -18.91 14.91
N ARG A 304 -6.48 -20.10 15.39
CA ARG A 304 -7.05 -21.16 14.57
C ARG A 304 -8.32 -20.71 13.85
N SER A 305 -9.15 -19.89 14.48
CA SER A 305 -10.36 -19.35 13.88
C SER A 305 -10.05 -18.17 12.95
N LEU A 306 -9.18 -17.25 13.38
CA LEU A 306 -8.82 -16.04 12.62
C LEU A 306 -7.97 -16.34 11.37
N ILE A 307 -7.29 -17.49 11.28
CA ILE A 307 -6.51 -17.89 10.10
C ILE A 307 -7.37 -18.03 8.83
N ALA A 308 -8.69 -18.12 8.97
CA ALA A 308 -9.63 -18.08 7.85
C ALA A 308 -9.47 -16.80 6.99
N PHE A 309 -8.81 -15.76 7.51
CA PHE A 309 -8.42 -14.57 6.77
C PHE A 309 -7.57 -14.90 5.54
N GLU A 310 -6.70 -15.90 5.62
CA GLU A 310 -5.86 -16.28 4.47
C GLU A 310 -6.72 -16.75 3.29
N LYS A 311 -7.83 -17.42 3.54
CA LYS A 311 -8.78 -17.85 2.51
C LYS A 311 -9.58 -16.67 1.95
N GLU A 312 -10.08 -15.78 2.82
CA GLU A 312 -10.84 -14.60 2.40
C GLU A 312 -9.97 -13.59 1.61
N TYR A 313 -8.68 -13.57 1.89
CA TYR A 313 -7.70 -12.66 1.26
C TYR A 313 -6.79 -13.38 0.25
N GLU A 314 -7.08 -14.65 -0.12
CA GLU A 314 -6.22 -15.53 -0.91
C GLU A 314 -5.78 -14.93 -2.24
N SER A 315 -6.69 -14.31 -2.97
CA SER A 315 -6.40 -13.68 -4.26
C SER A 315 -5.34 -12.58 -4.14
N TRP A 316 -5.36 -11.80 -3.06
CA TRP A 316 -4.36 -10.77 -2.79
C TRP A 316 -3.05 -11.36 -2.29
N ILE A 317 -3.08 -12.37 -1.43
CA ILE A 317 -1.88 -13.09 -0.98
C ILE A 317 -1.13 -13.65 -2.19
N LYS A 318 -1.85 -14.26 -3.14
CA LYS A 318 -1.29 -14.75 -4.38
C LYS A 318 -0.66 -13.62 -5.21
N ARG A 319 -1.38 -12.51 -5.41
CA ARG A 319 -0.86 -11.34 -6.14
C ARG A 319 0.38 -10.75 -5.49
N ILE A 320 0.41 -10.60 -4.17
CA ILE A 320 1.57 -10.12 -3.41
C ILE A 320 2.76 -11.06 -3.60
N LYS A 321 2.55 -12.37 -3.49
CA LYS A 321 3.60 -13.38 -3.68
C LYS A 321 4.16 -13.39 -5.11
N ASP A 322 3.30 -13.31 -6.10
CA ASP A 322 3.69 -13.31 -7.51
C ASP A 322 4.38 -11.98 -7.89
N SER A 323 3.89 -10.86 -7.36
CA SER A 323 4.54 -9.55 -7.50
C SER A 323 5.94 -9.51 -6.85
N LEU A 324 6.13 -10.16 -5.69
CA LEU A 324 7.43 -10.28 -5.05
C LEU A 324 8.41 -11.05 -5.94
N ARG A 325 7.97 -12.15 -6.56
CA ARG A 325 8.78 -12.92 -7.51
C ARG A 325 9.20 -12.08 -8.71
N ALA A 326 8.24 -11.36 -9.31
CA ALA A 326 8.54 -10.46 -10.43
C ALA A 326 9.56 -9.39 -10.02
N MET A 327 9.38 -8.74 -8.87
CA MET A 327 10.33 -7.74 -8.35
C MET A 327 11.74 -8.32 -8.22
N ARG A 328 11.90 -9.55 -7.68
CA ARG A 328 13.20 -10.20 -7.52
C ARG A 328 13.92 -10.45 -8.85
N VAL A 329 13.16 -10.73 -9.91
CA VAL A 329 13.72 -10.86 -11.26
C VAL A 329 14.21 -9.50 -11.75
N PHE A 330 13.36 -8.48 -11.66
CA PHE A 330 13.68 -7.14 -12.16
C PHE A 330 14.88 -6.49 -11.47
N GLU A 331 15.05 -6.70 -10.17
CA GLU A 331 16.19 -6.20 -9.39
C GLU A 331 17.58 -6.69 -9.88
N ARG A 332 17.60 -7.80 -10.62
CA ARG A 332 18.83 -8.40 -11.15
C ARG A 332 19.12 -8.02 -12.60
N LEU A 333 18.22 -7.26 -13.23
CA LEU A 333 18.37 -6.85 -14.62
C LEU A 333 19.22 -5.58 -14.72
N SER A 334 20.10 -5.55 -15.72
CA SER A 334 20.87 -4.36 -16.09
C SER A 334 19.98 -3.36 -16.85
N ASP A 335 20.47 -2.13 -17.02
CA ASP A 335 19.82 -1.14 -17.85
C ASP A 335 19.61 -1.61 -19.30
N ASP A 336 20.58 -2.35 -19.86
CA ASP A 336 20.47 -2.94 -21.21
C ASP A 336 19.36 -4.01 -21.27
N ASP A 337 19.21 -4.81 -20.22
CA ASP A 337 18.12 -5.80 -20.15
C ASP A 337 16.74 -5.13 -20.07
N LEU A 338 16.64 -4.06 -19.27
CA LEU A 338 15.40 -3.26 -19.17
C LEU A 338 15.05 -2.58 -20.48
N ASN A 339 16.06 -2.12 -21.23
CA ASN A 339 15.85 -1.56 -22.57
C ASN A 339 15.33 -2.62 -23.54
N GLN A 340 15.89 -3.84 -23.53
CA GLN A 340 15.40 -4.96 -24.34
C GLN A 340 13.98 -5.38 -23.93
N LEU A 341 13.64 -5.37 -22.63
CA LEU A 341 12.28 -5.64 -22.17
C LEU A 341 11.28 -4.64 -22.71
N ALA A 342 11.63 -3.37 -22.78
CA ALA A 342 10.76 -2.32 -23.34
C ALA A 342 10.46 -2.52 -24.84
N ASP A 343 11.28 -3.28 -25.56
CA ASP A 343 11.03 -3.66 -26.96
C ASP A 343 10.12 -4.90 -27.11
N VAL A 344 10.04 -5.73 -26.07
CA VAL A 344 9.35 -7.04 -26.10
C VAL A 344 8.00 -7.02 -25.41
N LEU A 345 7.91 -6.29 -24.28
CA LEU A 345 6.70 -6.24 -23.46
C LEU A 345 5.70 -5.23 -24.01
N ASP A 346 4.46 -5.64 -24.12
CA ASP A 346 3.33 -4.74 -24.38
C ASP A 346 2.73 -4.20 -23.06
N TYR A 347 1.70 -3.38 -23.18
CA TYR A 347 1.08 -2.75 -22.02
C TYR A 347 0.39 -3.76 -21.08
N GLU A 348 -0.19 -4.85 -21.62
CA GLU A 348 -0.83 -5.91 -20.82
C GLU A 348 0.19 -6.65 -19.98
N ASP A 349 1.36 -6.97 -20.57
CA ASP A 349 2.46 -7.60 -19.85
C ASP A 349 2.95 -6.76 -18.68
N VAL A 350 3.16 -5.46 -18.90
CA VAL A 350 3.62 -4.53 -17.86
C VAL A 350 2.56 -4.37 -16.78
N LEU A 351 1.28 -4.29 -17.15
CA LEU A 351 0.17 -4.20 -16.20
C LEU A 351 0.05 -5.47 -15.36
N ASN A 352 0.21 -6.65 -15.98
CA ASN A 352 0.17 -7.93 -15.29
C ASN A 352 1.33 -8.07 -14.30
N LEU A 353 2.55 -7.72 -14.70
CA LEU A 353 3.72 -7.68 -13.83
C LEU A 353 3.50 -6.72 -12.64
N ALA A 354 3.03 -5.51 -12.92
CA ALA A 354 2.77 -4.49 -11.91
C ALA A 354 1.77 -4.96 -10.84
N ASN A 355 0.78 -5.77 -11.25
CA ASN A 355 -0.29 -6.24 -10.35
C ASN A 355 -0.06 -7.65 -9.79
N GLY A 356 1.03 -8.35 -10.15
CA GLY A 356 1.26 -9.75 -9.76
C GLY A 356 0.22 -10.70 -10.35
N ILE A 357 -0.25 -10.43 -11.59
CA ILE A 357 -1.25 -11.22 -12.29
C ILE A 357 -0.59 -11.86 -13.51
N GLU A 358 -0.97 -13.10 -13.85
CA GLU A 358 -0.55 -13.82 -15.07
C GLU A 358 0.97 -13.80 -15.38
N ILE A 359 1.81 -13.72 -14.35
CA ILE A 359 3.28 -13.68 -14.47
C ILE A 359 3.82 -14.81 -15.36
N GLY A 360 3.16 -15.98 -15.34
CA GLY A 360 3.53 -17.10 -16.18
C GLY A 360 3.40 -16.83 -17.68
N LYS A 361 2.41 -16.03 -18.11
CA LYS A 361 2.28 -15.64 -19.54
C LYS A 361 3.43 -14.74 -19.96
N VAL A 362 3.79 -13.77 -19.14
CA VAL A 362 4.93 -12.89 -19.40
C VAL A 362 6.22 -13.68 -19.46
N ALA A 363 6.43 -14.62 -18.52
CA ALA A 363 7.60 -15.50 -18.54
C ALA A 363 7.67 -16.35 -19.83
N MET A 364 6.55 -16.90 -20.30
CA MET A 364 6.51 -17.65 -21.58
C MET A 364 6.84 -16.77 -22.80
N LYS A 365 6.40 -15.50 -22.80
CA LYS A 365 6.75 -14.55 -23.86
C LYS A 365 8.24 -14.28 -23.88
N LEU A 366 8.85 -14.08 -22.71
CA LEU A 366 10.29 -13.88 -22.55
C LEU A 366 11.13 -15.09 -22.96
N MET A 367 10.61 -16.33 -22.83
CA MET A 367 11.31 -17.53 -23.29
C MET A 367 11.58 -17.55 -24.80
N LYS A 368 10.87 -16.78 -25.60
CA LYS A 368 11.13 -16.60 -27.04
C LYS A 368 12.39 -15.75 -27.32
N HIS A 369 12.95 -15.11 -26.27
CA HIS A 369 14.15 -14.28 -26.33
C HIS A 369 15.27 -14.93 -25.48
N PRO A 370 16.13 -15.80 -26.04
CA PRO A 370 17.01 -16.73 -25.29
C PRO A 370 17.90 -16.01 -24.25
N VAL A 371 18.41 -14.83 -24.56
CA VAL A 371 19.30 -14.07 -23.68
C VAL A 371 18.52 -13.60 -22.45
N LEU A 372 17.36 -12.99 -22.64
CA LEU A 372 16.47 -12.54 -21.54
C LEU A 372 15.94 -13.75 -20.75
N ALA A 373 15.52 -14.81 -21.44
CA ALA A 373 15.05 -16.05 -20.82
C ALA A 373 16.07 -16.64 -19.86
N SER A 374 17.35 -16.73 -20.26
CA SER A 374 18.40 -17.27 -19.40
C SER A 374 18.64 -16.41 -18.15
N LYS A 375 18.52 -15.07 -18.26
CA LYS A 375 18.68 -14.15 -17.13
C LYS A 375 17.49 -14.20 -16.18
N VAL A 376 16.27 -14.24 -16.72
CA VAL A 376 15.04 -14.42 -15.94
C VAL A 376 15.06 -15.76 -15.21
N ALA A 377 15.44 -16.86 -15.89
CA ALA A 377 15.56 -18.18 -15.26
C ALA A 377 16.57 -18.20 -14.10
N ARG A 378 17.75 -17.58 -14.29
CA ARG A 378 18.77 -17.46 -13.21
C ARG A 378 18.29 -16.58 -12.05
N ALA A 379 17.38 -15.66 -12.30
CA ALA A 379 16.84 -14.78 -11.27
C ALA A 379 15.70 -15.45 -10.46
N LEU A 380 15.11 -16.53 -11.00
CA LEU A 380 14.08 -17.33 -10.32
C LEU A 380 14.67 -18.50 -9.51
N LEU A 381 15.94 -18.88 -9.77
CA LEU A 381 16.72 -19.83 -8.98
C LEU A 381 17.46 -19.12 -7.82
#